data_83c985ac10c9308bca76be52483c4e58
#
_entry.id   83c985ac10c9308bca76be52483c4e58
#
_cell.length_a   1.000
_cell.length_b   1.000
_cell.length_c   1.000
_cell.angle_alpha   90.00
_cell.angle_beta   90.00
_cell.angle_gamma   90.00
#
_symmetry.space_group_name_H-M   'P 1'
#
loop_
_entity.id
_entity.type
_entity.pdbx_description
1 polymer ?
#
loop_
_entity_poly.entity_id
_entity_poly.type
_entity_poly.pdbx_seq_one_letter_code
_entity_poly.pdbx_strand_id
1 'polypeptide(L)'
;KDTGSFEIKFTNLLLKVKSSDGLFSVDDYSNNKNVTYSYYAVPAKDPKTTIVTVDKKIPAVSYLFQHFDESSFTDTHVNDLKTFMETDSLKYGCTITKTRVPEANLVVINQTVRKKDKFAEAENMFSELQTFVKKHGLKQTQPVIAQYFDKPKTDSTQLKVGLFIDKETVSEKNIVFTRMPKGGPLYVAKFSGRFKDRMKVYTGLQQYFTDHLYQQAILPFEFYRDNKLPVSETSKVNIQVNFSAFF
;
A
#
# COMPACT_ATOMS: atom_id res chain seq x y z
N LYS A 1 24.03 -9.87 -9.94
CA LYS A 1 23.76 -9.45 -11.34
C LYS A 1 22.44 -10.05 -11.73
N ASP A 2 21.35 -9.32 -11.52
CA ASP A 2 20.02 -9.75 -11.99
C ASP A 2 19.83 -9.21 -13.40
N THR A 3 19.99 -10.09 -14.38
CA THR A 3 19.57 -9.86 -15.77
C THR A 3 18.20 -10.49 -15.95
N GLY A 4 17.17 -9.69 -16.12
CA GLY A 4 15.82 -10.12 -16.42
C GLY A 4 15.39 -9.72 -17.83
N SER A 5 14.63 -10.56 -18.50
CA SER A 5 13.92 -10.16 -19.72
C SER A 5 12.49 -10.59 -19.66
N PHE A 6 11.56 -9.73 -20.11
CA PHE A 6 10.15 -10.06 -20.22
C PHE A 6 9.56 -9.42 -21.49
N GLU A 7 8.48 -10.02 -21.98
CA GLU A 7 7.74 -9.51 -23.13
C GLU A 7 6.39 -8.97 -22.69
N ILE A 8 6.05 -7.78 -23.20
CA ILE A 8 4.71 -7.19 -23.05
C ILE A 8 4.03 -7.24 -24.40
N LYS A 9 2.91 -7.95 -24.47
CA LYS A 9 2.11 -8.12 -25.69
C LYS A 9 0.76 -7.45 -25.51
N PHE A 10 0.47 -6.48 -26.39
CA PHE A 10 -0.86 -5.93 -26.61
C PHE A 10 -1.24 -6.17 -28.08
N THR A 11 -2.51 -5.95 -28.44
CA THR A 11 -3.07 -6.29 -29.76
C THR A 11 -2.23 -5.77 -30.95
N ASN A 12 -1.53 -4.64 -30.81
CA ASN A 12 -0.68 -4.05 -31.85
C ASN A 12 0.70 -3.60 -31.32
N LEU A 13 1.10 -4.05 -30.14
CA LEU A 13 2.34 -3.65 -29.50
C LEU A 13 3.07 -4.89 -28.98
N LEU A 14 4.28 -5.10 -29.45
CA LEU A 14 5.20 -6.10 -28.90
C LEU A 14 6.43 -5.39 -28.40
N LEU A 15 6.60 -5.35 -27.07
CA LEU A 15 7.76 -4.80 -26.42
C LEU A 15 8.59 -5.93 -25.81
N LYS A 16 9.88 -5.93 -26.09
CA LYS A 16 10.87 -6.77 -25.39
C LYS A 16 11.67 -5.88 -24.45
N VAL A 17 11.54 -6.14 -23.16
CA VAL A 17 12.26 -5.39 -22.13
C VAL A 17 13.40 -6.24 -21.60
N LYS A 18 14.60 -5.70 -21.60
CA LYS A 18 15.78 -6.30 -20.98
C LYS A 18 16.29 -5.36 -19.90
N SER A 19 16.65 -5.91 -18.76
CA SER A 19 17.17 -5.17 -17.62
C SER A 19 18.55 -5.71 -17.24
N SER A 20 19.53 -4.85 -17.06
CA SER A 20 20.85 -5.18 -16.57
C SER A 20 21.47 -3.97 -15.86
N ASP A 21 21.82 -4.10 -14.58
CA ASP A 21 22.61 -3.13 -13.79
C ASP A 21 22.11 -1.66 -13.91
N GLY A 22 20.79 -1.44 -13.79
CA GLY A 22 20.18 -0.09 -13.87
C GLY A 22 19.94 0.42 -15.29
N LEU A 23 20.24 -0.39 -16.30
CA LEU A 23 19.94 -0.15 -17.70
C LEU A 23 18.68 -0.93 -18.08
N PHE A 24 17.74 -0.25 -18.70
CA PHE A 24 16.59 -0.89 -19.34
C PHE A 24 16.68 -0.64 -20.85
N SER A 25 16.59 -1.69 -21.66
CA SER A 25 16.38 -1.55 -23.09
C SER A 25 15.02 -2.06 -23.46
N VAL A 26 14.31 -1.31 -24.29
CA VAL A 26 13.01 -1.65 -24.82
C VAL A 26 13.09 -1.73 -26.34
N ASP A 27 12.94 -2.93 -26.87
CA ASP A 27 12.84 -3.13 -28.31
C ASP A 27 11.36 -3.04 -28.69
N ASP A 28 10.99 -2.03 -29.48
CA ASP A 28 9.64 -1.81 -29.98
C ASP A 28 9.53 -2.39 -31.39
N TYR A 29 8.73 -3.43 -31.52
CA TYR A 29 8.41 -4.11 -32.79
C TYR A 29 7.04 -3.70 -33.33
N SER A 30 6.39 -2.66 -32.78
CA SER A 30 5.14 -2.15 -33.30
C SER A 30 5.34 -1.48 -34.65
N ASN A 31 4.36 -1.62 -35.52
CA ASN A 31 4.32 -0.98 -36.85
C ASN A 31 5.49 -1.29 -37.79
N ASN A 32 6.10 -2.49 -37.70
CA ASN A 32 7.25 -2.89 -38.54
C ASN A 32 8.47 -1.94 -38.47
N LYS A 33 8.55 -1.12 -37.42
CA LYS A 33 9.68 -0.23 -37.17
C LYS A 33 10.53 -0.86 -36.05
N ASN A 34 11.54 -1.64 -36.40
CA ASN A 34 12.51 -2.16 -35.44
C ASN A 34 13.31 -1.00 -34.82
N VAL A 35 12.76 -0.41 -33.76
CA VAL A 35 13.39 0.70 -33.04
C VAL A 35 13.74 0.21 -31.64
N THR A 36 15.00 0.40 -31.26
CA THR A 36 15.46 0.12 -29.89
C THR A 36 15.60 1.41 -29.12
N TYR A 37 14.91 1.49 -28.00
CA TYR A 37 15.07 2.56 -27.01
C TYR A 37 15.88 2.02 -25.83
N SER A 38 16.92 2.74 -25.44
CA SER A 38 17.70 2.41 -24.24
C SER A 38 17.47 3.48 -23.18
N TYR A 39 16.99 3.08 -22.00
CA TYR A 39 16.71 3.96 -20.89
C TYR A 39 17.80 3.81 -19.83
N TYR A 40 18.41 4.90 -19.43
CA TYR A 40 19.43 4.96 -18.40
C TYR A 40 18.88 5.78 -17.22
N ALA A 41 18.79 5.17 -16.05
CA ALA A 41 18.42 5.87 -14.83
C ALA A 41 19.67 6.16 -14.00
N VAL A 42 19.98 7.43 -13.82
CA VAL A 42 21.17 7.87 -13.07
C VAL A 42 20.72 8.75 -11.90
N PRO A 43 21.20 8.51 -10.67
CA PRO A 43 20.95 9.42 -9.56
C PRO A 43 21.44 10.84 -9.89
N ALA A 44 20.60 11.83 -9.64
CA ALA A 44 20.98 13.24 -9.75
C ALA A 44 21.77 13.69 -8.50
N LYS A 45 22.25 14.93 -8.51
CA LYS A 45 22.92 15.52 -7.33
C LYS A 45 21.99 15.58 -6.11
N ASP A 46 20.69 15.80 -6.32
CA ASP A 46 19.68 15.63 -5.30
C ASP A 46 19.31 14.15 -5.18
N PRO A 47 19.50 13.50 -4.00
CA PRO A 47 19.22 12.08 -3.82
C PRO A 47 17.74 11.70 -4.02
N LYS A 48 16.84 12.68 -4.08
CA LYS A 48 15.41 12.48 -4.35
C LYS A 48 15.06 12.55 -5.83
N THR A 49 16.05 12.82 -6.68
CA THR A 49 15.84 13.02 -8.10
C THR A 49 16.62 11.99 -8.90
N THR A 50 15.98 11.43 -9.92
CA THR A 50 16.62 10.52 -10.88
C THR A 50 16.55 11.13 -12.27
N ILE A 51 17.69 11.17 -12.97
CA ILE A 51 17.75 11.57 -14.36
C ILE A 51 17.52 10.34 -15.22
N VAL A 52 16.52 10.39 -16.09
CA VAL A 52 16.28 9.33 -17.08
C VAL A 52 16.73 9.86 -18.44
N THR A 53 17.74 9.20 -19.02
CA THR A 53 18.22 9.47 -20.38
C THR A 53 17.67 8.39 -21.31
N VAL A 54 17.19 8.80 -22.48
CA VAL A 54 16.63 7.88 -23.47
C VAL A 54 17.43 7.99 -24.76
N ASP A 55 18.07 6.90 -25.16
CA ASP A 55 18.75 6.80 -26.44
C ASP A 55 17.89 6.02 -27.42
N LYS A 56 17.71 6.57 -28.63
CA LYS A 56 16.98 5.93 -29.73
C LYS A 56 17.97 5.48 -30.80
N LYS A 57 18.05 4.17 -31.06
CA LYS A 57 18.82 3.63 -32.19
C LYS A 57 17.94 3.57 -33.44
N ILE A 58 18.35 4.27 -34.49
CA ILE A 58 17.67 4.33 -35.77
C ILE A 58 18.60 3.81 -36.86
N PRO A 59 18.13 2.91 -37.75
CA PRO A 59 18.91 2.50 -38.92
C PRO A 59 19.28 3.70 -39.78
N ALA A 60 20.54 3.77 -40.25
CA ALA A 60 21.03 4.90 -41.00
C ALA A 60 20.22 5.26 -42.26
N VAL A 61 19.65 4.25 -42.93
CA VAL A 61 18.77 4.42 -44.08
C VAL A 61 17.47 5.12 -43.68
N SER A 62 16.90 4.78 -42.53
CA SER A 62 15.68 5.43 -41.99
C SER A 62 15.94 6.88 -41.61
N TYR A 63 17.17 7.21 -41.17
CA TYR A 63 17.57 8.55 -40.82
C TYR A 63 17.54 9.51 -42.03
N LEU A 64 17.91 9.03 -43.21
CA LEU A 64 18.00 9.85 -44.43
C LEU A 64 16.62 10.14 -45.07
N PHE A 65 15.60 9.35 -44.80
CA PHE A 65 14.29 9.44 -45.46
C PHE A 65 13.12 9.81 -44.53
N GLN A 66 13.33 9.93 -43.23
CA GLN A 66 12.29 10.34 -42.30
C GLN A 66 12.49 11.79 -41.87
N HIS A 67 11.51 12.64 -42.18
CA HIS A 67 11.34 13.88 -41.40
C HIS A 67 11.04 13.45 -39.96
N PHE A 68 11.97 13.72 -39.06
CA PHE A 68 11.83 13.42 -37.64
C PHE A 68 10.79 14.34 -37.03
N ASP A 69 9.61 13.82 -36.84
CA ASP A 69 8.72 14.35 -35.81
C ASP A 69 9.21 13.77 -34.47
N GLU A 70 10.21 14.44 -33.87
CA GLU A 70 10.89 13.99 -32.65
C GLU A 70 9.99 13.92 -31.42
N SER A 71 8.84 14.55 -31.49
CA SER A 71 8.10 14.93 -30.28
C SER A 71 7.08 13.90 -29.76
N SER A 72 6.59 12.97 -30.57
CA SER A 72 5.28 12.38 -30.20
C SER A 72 5.36 11.08 -29.36
N PHE A 73 6.26 10.14 -29.64
CA PHE A 73 6.25 8.83 -28.97
C PHE A 73 7.10 8.80 -27.69
N THR A 74 8.35 9.26 -27.78
CA THR A 74 9.29 9.21 -26.66
C THR A 74 8.87 10.15 -25.54
N ASP A 75 8.43 11.37 -25.86
CA ASP A 75 8.01 12.38 -24.89
C ASP A 75 6.74 11.95 -24.15
N THR A 76 5.80 11.34 -24.84
CA THR A 76 4.57 10.85 -24.20
C THR A 76 4.88 9.74 -23.21
N HIS A 77 5.65 8.72 -23.60
CA HIS A 77 5.95 7.60 -22.70
C HIS A 77 6.87 7.97 -21.54
N VAL A 78 7.83 8.88 -21.76
CA VAL A 78 8.69 9.38 -20.66
C VAL A 78 7.85 10.24 -19.70
N ASN A 79 6.94 11.06 -20.20
CA ASN A 79 6.03 11.83 -19.36
C ASN A 79 5.01 10.94 -18.62
N ASP A 80 4.50 9.89 -19.27
CA ASP A 80 3.63 8.90 -18.61
C ASP A 80 4.38 8.16 -17.51
N LEU A 81 5.62 7.73 -17.76
CA LEU A 81 6.49 7.10 -16.76
C LEU A 81 6.77 8.07 -15.60
N LYS A 82 7.10 9.33 -15.90
CA LYS A 82 7.29 10.37 -14.90
C LYS A 82 6.05 10.54 -14.05
N THR A 83 4.89 10.72 -14.68
CA THR A 83 3.60 10.86 -14.00
C THR A 83 3.30 9.66 -13.11
N PHE A 84 3.55 8.44 -13.61
CA PHE A 84 3.40 7.20 -12.83
C PHE A 84 4.32 7.19 -11.60
N MET A 85 5.59 7.53 -11.79
CA MET A 85 6.60 7.49 -10.72
C MET A 85 6.40 8.59 -9.67
N GLU A 86 5.88 9.75 -10.06
CA GLU A 86 5.64 10.91 -9.19
C GLU A 86 4.25 10.89 -8.53
N THR A 87 3.35 10.01 -8.97
CA THR A 87 1.98 9.94 -8.45
C THR A 87 1.78 8.70 -7.59
N ASP A 88 1.80 8.85 -6.28
CA ASP A 88 1.64 7.75 -5.31
C ASP A 88 0.43 6.86 -5.61
N SER A 89 -0.71 7.45 -5.99
CA SER A 89 -1.93 6.70 -6.28
C SER A 89 -1.82 5.79 -7.52
N LEU A 90 -1.02 6.17 -8.51
CA LEU A 90 -0.73 5.34 -9.67
C LEU A 90 0.30 4.26 -9.31
N LYS A 91 1.37 4.65 -8.65
CA LYS A 91 2.47 3.76 -8.30
C LYS A 91 2.08 2.69 -7.27
N TYR A 92 1.34 3.07 -6.23
CA TYR A 92 0.98 2.19 -5.11
C TYR A 92 -0.48 1.73 -5.13
N GLY A 93 -1.27 2.18 -6.11
CA GLY A 93 -2.70 1.84 -6.23
C GLY A 93 -3.58 2.44 -5.13
N CYS A 94 -3.06 3.37 -4.34
CA CYS A 94 -3.79 4.09 -3.30
C CYS A 94 -3.12 5.43 -2.98
N THR A 95 -3.91 6.39 -2.53
CA THR A 95 -3.39 7.67 -2.01
C THR A 95 -2.88 7.46 -0.60
N ILE A 96 -1.60 7.78 -0.37
CA ILE A 96 -0.94 7.64 0.92
C ILE A 96 -0.79 9.02 1.56
N THR A 97 -1.24 9.15 2.80
CA THR A 97 -1.14 10.40 3.57
C THR A 97 -0.29 10.17 4.81
N LYS A 98 0.70 11.01 5.03
CA LYS A 98 1.50 11.00 6.25
C LYS A 98 0.83 11.84 7.34
N THR A 99 0.66 11.25 8.52
CA THR A 99 0.16 11.90 9.72
C THR A 99 0.98 11.49 10.94
N ARG A 100 0.54 11.81 12.12
CA ARG A 100 1.18 11.38 13.37
C ARG A 100 0.24 10.55 14.20
N VAL A 101 0.79 9.59 14.94
CA VAL A 101 0.03 8.83 15.91
C VAL A 101 -0.46 9.80 17.00
N PRO A 102 -1.79 9.97 17.19
CA PRO A 102 -2.31 10.78 18.30
C PRO A 102 -2.03 10.06 19.62
N GLU A 103 -1.79 10.83 20.68
CA GLU A 103 -1.86 10.25 22.02
C GLU A 103 -3.28 9.80 22.28
N ALA A 104 -3.47 8.54 22.57
CA ALA A 104 -4.80 8.01 22.76
C ALA A 104 -4.81 6.84 23.75
N ASN A 105 -5.79 6.85 24.62
CA ASN A 105 -6.13 5.74 25.48
C ASN A 105 -6.90 4.70 24.67
N LEU A 106 -6.57 3.43 24.85
CA LEU A 106 -7.12 2.34 24.06
C LEU A 106 -7.45 1.14 24.96
N VAL A 107 -8.62 0.57 24.81
CA VAL A 107 -8.97 -0.74 25.36
C VAL A 107 -9.03 -1.75 24.24
N VAL A 108 -8.40 -2.91 24.44
CA VAL A 108 -8.25 -3.93 23.40
C VAL A 108 -8.54 -5.33 23.93
N ILE A 109 -9.09 -6.16 23.06
CA ILE A 109 -9.11 -7.61 23.21
C ILE A 109 -8.21 -8.19 22.10
N ASN A 110 -7.40 -9.18 22.45
CA ASN A 110 -6.52 -9.85 21.51
C ASN A 110 -6.63 -11.36 21.76
N GLN A 111 -6.98 -12.12 20.72
CA GLN A 111 -7.08 -13.58 20.81
C GLN A 111 -6.76 -14.27 19.49
N THR A 112 -6.44 -15.55 19.54
CA THR A 112 -6.29 -16.39 18.36
C THR A 112 -7.55 -17.21 18.16
N VAL A 113 -8.16 -17.11 17.00
CA VAL A 113 -9.42 -17.75 16.62
C VAL A 113 -9.23 -18.60 15.36
N ARG A 114 -10.18 -19.50 15.05
CA ARG A 114 -10.18 -20.18 13.76
C ARG A 114 -10.53 -19.20 12.64
N LYS A 115 -9.93 -19.36 11.46
CA LYS A 115 -10.17 -18.48 10.31
C LYS A 115 -11.65 -18.34 9.96
N LYS A 116 -12.39 -19.44 10.03
CA LYS A 116 -13.83 -19.46 9.73
C LYS A 116 -14.68 -18.64 10.70
N ASP A 117 -14.24 -18.49 11.95
CA ASP A 117 -15.00 -17.86 13.03
C ASP A 117 -14.57 -16.38 13.22
N LYS A 118 -13.54 -15.90 12.50
CA LYS A 118 -12.89 -14.59 12.71
C LYS A 118 -13.85 -13.39 12.70
N PHE A 119 -14.89 -13.42 11.87
CA PHE A 119 -15.84 -12.31 11.77
C PHE A 119 -16.83 -12.30 12.94
N ALA A 120 -17.36 -13.45 13.30
CA ALA A 120 -18.26 -13.57 14.45
C ALA A 120 -17.53 -13.22 15.76
N GLU A 121 -16.29 -13.70 15.91
CA GLU A 121 -15.48 -13.37 17.09
C GLU A 121 -15.10 -11.89 17.15
N ALA A 122 -14.82 -11.25 16.02
CA ALA A 122 -14.57 -9.80 15.98
C ALA A 122 -15.78 -9.00 16.48
N GLU A 123 -16.98 -9.37 16.07
CA GLU A 123 -18.22 -8.73 16.52
C GLU A 123 -18.49 -8.98 18.00
N ASN A 124 -18.23 -10.20 18.50
CA ASN A 124 -18.31 -10.53 19.94
C ASN A 124 -17.36 -9.65 20.75
N MET A 125 -16.08 -9.56 20.32
CA MET A 125 -15.07 -8.71 20.98
C MET A 125 -15.48 -7.24 20.98
N PHE A 126 -16.03 -6.75 19.86
CA PHE A 126 -16.49 -5.37 19.76
C PHE A 126 -17.65 -5.09 20.72
N SER A 127 -18.65 -5.98 20.78
CA SER A 127 -19.78 -5.89 21.71
C SER A 127 -19.34 -5.93 23.18
N GLU A 128 -18.36 -6.77 23.51
CA GLU A 128 -17.76 -6.84 24.84
C GLU A 128 -17.06 -5.53 25.22
N LEU A 129 -16.28 -4.95 24.31
CA LEU A 129 -15.63 -3.66 24.51
C LEU A 129 -16.64 -2.52 24.67
N GLN A 130 -17.73 -2.49 23.91
CA GLN A 130 -18.80 -1.51 24.05
C GLN A 130 -19.48 -1.62 25.43
N THR A 131 -19.73 -2.83 25.89
CA THR A 131 -20.31 -3.10 27.21
C THR A 131 -19.35 -2.61 28.31
N PHE A 132 -18.06 -2.88 28.19
CA PHE A 132 -17.03 -2.40 29.11
C PHE A 132 -16.99 -0.87 29.15
N VAL A 133 -16.93 -0.21 27.99
CA VAL A 133 -16.92 1.26 27.87
C VAL A 133 -18.13 1.88 28.57
N LYS A 134 -19.33 1.32 28.35
CA LYS A 134 -20.56 1.76 28.98
C LYS A 134 -20.55 1.55 30.51
N LYS A 135 -20.14 0.34 30.95
CA LYS A 135 -20.05 -0.01 32.39
C LYS A 135 -19.15 0.96 33.17
N HIS A 136 -18.02 1.38 32.58
CA HIS A 136 -17.05 2.26 33.22
C HIS A 136 -17.29 3.76 32.97
N GLY A 137 -18.40 4.13 32.34
CA GLY A 137 -18.72 5.54 32.05
C GLY A 137 -17.68 6.23 31.15
N LEU A 138 -17.08 5.47 30.23
CA LEU A 138 -16.11 5.95 29.25
C LEU A 138 -16.84 6.39 27.97
N LYS A 139 -16.15 7.21 27.15
CA LYS A 139 -16.65 7.61 25.84
C LYS A 139 -15.70 7.14 24.75
N GLN A 140 -16.23 6.51 23.72
CA GLN A 140 -15.48 6.22 22.52
C GLN A 140 -15.16 7.52 21.79
N THR A 141 -13.88 7.74 21.43
CA THR A 141 -13.41 8.99 20.81
C THR A 141 -13.11 8.87 19.34
N GLN A 142 -12.87 7.65 18.83
CA GLN A 142 -12.56 7.37 17.43
C GLN A 142 -13.24 6.09 16.98
N PRO A 143 -13.31 5.82 15.65
CA PRO A 143 -13.87 4.58 15.14
C PRO A 143 -13.16 3.34 15.69
N VAL A 144 -13.89 2.21 15.71
CA VAL A 144 -13.34 0.92 16.13
C VAL A 144 -12.14 0.54 15.28
N ILE A 145 -11.11 -0.01 15.92
CA ILE A 145 -9.97 -0.61 15.23
C ILE A 145 -10.08 -2.13 15.24
N ALA A 146 -9.63 -2.75 14.15
CA ALA A 146 -9.40 -4.18 14.11
C ALA A 146 -8.13 -4.54 13.34
N GLN A 147 -7.58 -5.70 13.70
CA GLN A 147 -6.47 -6.36 13.01
C GLN A 147 -6.85 -7.81 12.79
N TYR A 148 -6.80 -8.26 11.54
CA TYR A 148 -7.01 -9.65 11.14
C TYR A 148 -5.70 -10.17 10.56
N PHE A 149 -4.98 -10.95 11.32
CA PHE A 149 -3.71 -11.51 10.91
C PHE A 149 -3.82 -13.03 10.77
N ASP A 150 -4.07 -13.50 9.56
CA ASP A 150 -4.12 -14.93 9.24
C ASP A 150 -2.73 -15.55 9.37
N LYS A 151 -2.54 -16.49 10.31
CA LYS A 151 -1.27 -17.18 10.49
C LYS A 151 -1.00 -18.09 9.29
N PRO A 152 0.17 -17.95 8.63
CA PRO A 152 0.53 -18.83 7.53
C PRO A 152 0.51 -20.31 7.93
N LYS A 153 0.07 -21.18 7.02
CA LYS A 153 0.06 -22.64 7.18
C LYS A 153 -0.77 -23.19 8.37
N THR A 154 -1.62 -22.35 8.98
CA THR A 154 -2.52 -22.78 10.06
C THR A 154 -3.96 -22.35 9.74
N ASP A 155 -4.95 -22.99 10.38
CA ASP A 155 -6.36 -22.56 10.34
C ASP A 155 -6.67 -21.56 11.46
N SER A 156 -5.76 -20.62 11.70
CA SER A 156 -5.93 -19.64 12.77
C SER A 156 -5.65 -18.22 12.31
N THR A 157 -6.39 -17.28 12.89
CA THR A 157 -6.24 -15.83 12.75
C THR A 157 -5.92 -15.25 14.12
N GLN A 158 -4.87 -14.43 14.20
CA GLN A 158 -4.70 -13.54 15.35
C GLN A 158 -5.60 -12.33 15.12
N LEU A 159 -6.53 -12.14 16.04
CA LEU A 159 -7.56 -11.11 15.97
C LEU A 159 -7.35 -10.14 17.12
N LYS A 160 -7.32 -8.85 16.82
CA LYS A 160 -7.29 -7.78 17.80
C LYS A 160 -8.37 -6.77 17.46
N VAL A 161 -9.22 -6.44 18.43
CA VAL A 161 -10.23 -5.38 18.32
C VAL A 161 -10.00 -4.38 19.43
N GLY A 162 -10.18 -3.08 19.15
CA GLY A 162 -9.95 -2.04 20.14
C GLY A 162 -10.85 -0.82 19.97
N LEU A 163 -11.07 -0.13 21.08
CA LEU A 163 -11.80 1.13 21.15
C LEU A 163 -10.93 2.21 21.78
N PHE A 164 -10.85 3.35 21.12
CA PHE A 164 -10.28 4.55 21.70
C PHE A 164 -11.24 5.19 22.69
N ILE A 165 -10.71 5.56 23.85
CA ILE A 165 -11.51 6.07 24.97
C ILE A 165 -10.97 7.43 25.46
N ASP A 166 -11.86 8.21 26.07
CA ASP A 166 -11.60 9.60 26.49
C ASP A 166 -10.70 9.73 27.71
N LYS A 167 -10.61 8.72 28.57
CA LYS A 167 -9.80 8.74 29.80
C LYS A 167 -9.21 7.37 30.10
N GLU A 168 -8.25 7.34 30.98
CA GLU A 168 -7.60 6.11 31.47
C GLU A 168 -8.59 5.22 32.24
N THR A 169 -8.32 3.93 32.20
CA THR A 169 -9.09 2.92 32.92
C THR A 169 -8.18 1.76 33.34
N VAL A 170 -8.71 0.80 34.06
CA VAL A 170 -8.00 -0.42 34.46
C VAL A 170 -8.32 -1.55 33.50
N SER A 171 -7.37 -2.47 33.34
CA SER A 171 -7.61 -3.72 32.60
C SER A 171 -8.53 -4.62 33.41
N GLU A 172 -9.46 -5.32 32.72
CA GLU A 172 -10.40 -6.25 33.36
C GLU A 172 -10.54 -7.51 32.50
N LYS A 173 -10.30 -8.71 33.06
CA LYS A 173 -10.36 -10.00 32.35
C LYS A 173 -9.43 -10.02 31.09
N ASN A 174 -10.05 -10.20 29.91
CA ASN A 174 -9.39 -10.21 28.60
C ASN A 174 -9.27 -8.81 27.96
N ILE A 175 -9.86 -7.78 28.58
CA ILE A 175 -9.78 -6.40 28.14
C ILE A 175 -8.56 -5.74 28.72
N VAL A 176 -7.65 -5.32 27.85
CA VAL A 176 -6.38 -4.70 28.25
C VAL A 176 -6.43 -3.21 27.91
N PHE A 177 -6.20 -2.38 28.93
CA PHE A 177 -5.94 -0.96 28.72
C PHE A 177 -4.50 -0.74 28.26
N THR A 178 -4.32 0.07 27.24
CA THR A 178 -3.02 0.47 26.71
C THR A 178 -3.06 1.88 26.16
N ARG A 179 -1.88 2.47 25.94
CA ARG A 179 -1.76 3.78 25.30
C ARG A 179 -1.07 3.63 23.96
N MET A 180 -1.55 4.33 22.94
CA MET A 180 -0.81 4.45 21.70
C MET A 180 0.42 5.33 21.90
N PRO A 181 1.61 4.92 21.39
CA PRO A 181 2.79 5.75 21.43
C PRO A 181 2.57 7.06 20.67
N LYS A 182 2.74 8.20 21.36
CA LYS A 182 2.55 9.53 20.77
C LYS A 182 3.63 9.87 19.76
N GLY A 183 3.24 10.50 18.67
CA GLY A 183 4.14 11.31 17.84
C GLY A 183 4.88 10.58 16.72
N GLY A 184 4.85 9.27 16.67
CA GLY A 184 5.44 8.51 15.57
C GLY A 184 4.75 8.79 14.22
N PRO A 185 5.48 8.67 13.10
CA PRO A 185 4.88 8.84 11.77
C PRO A 185 3.90 7.71 11.49
N LEU A 186 2.73 8.10 11.00
CA LEU A 186 1.67 7.19 10.60
C LEU A 186 1.34 7.44 9.12
N TYR A 187 1.48 6.41 8.31
CA TYR A 187 1.13 6.42 6.89
C TYR A 187 -0.21 5.75 6.70
N VAL A 188 -1.09 6.46 6.04
CA VAL A 188 -2.52 6.14 6.04
C VAL A 188 -3.04 6.06 4.63
N ALA A 189 -3.77 5.01 4.32
CA ALA A 189 -4.51 4.89 3.08
C ALA A 189 -5.97 4.52 3.34
N LYS A 190 -6.89 5.15 2.60
CA LYS A 190 -8.33 4.90 2.70
C LYS A 190 -8.75 3.85 1.68
N PHE A 191 -9.68 3.00 2.07
CA PHE A 191 -10.24 1.98 1.21
C PHE A 191 -11.76 1.86 1.42
N SER A 192 -12.47 1.77 0.30
CA SER A 192 -13.90 1.46 0.27
C SER A 192 -14.15 0.35 -0.75
N GLY A 193 -14.65 -0.78 -0.31
CA GLY A 193 -14.83 -1.95 -1.17
C GLY A 193 -15.10 -3.22 -0.38
N ARG A 194 -14.96 -4.39 -1.03
CA ARG A 194 -15.12 -5.68 -0.35
C ARG A 194 -13.94 -5.94 0.58
N PHE A 195 -14.19 -6.49 1.76
CA PHE A 195 -13.18 -6.76 2.78
C PHE A 195 -11.97 -7.53 2.22
N LYS A 196 -12.19 -8.59 1.42
CA LYS A 196 -11.11 -9.36 0.80
C LYS A 196 -10.19 -8.53 -0.11
N ASP A 197 -10.72 -7.48 -0.74
CA ASP A 197 -9.98 -6.66 -1.70
C ASP A 197 -9.08 -5.60 -1.01
N ARG A 198 -9.21 -5.42 0.31
CA ARG A 198 -8.42 -4.45 1.09
C ARG A 198 -6.92 -4.72 1.07
N MET A 199 -6.53 -5.97 0.78
CA MET A 199 -5.12 -6.37 0.71
C MET A 199 -4.36 -5.59 -0.37
N LYS A 200 -5.04 -5.04 -1.40
CA LYS A 200 -4.42 -4.14 -2.39
C LYS A 200 -3.80 -2.92 -1.74
N VAL A 201 -4.49 -2.33 -0.74
CA VAL A 201 -3.97 -1.18 0.00
C VAL A 201 -2.79 -1.55 0.89
N TYR A 202 -2.82 -2.74 1.51
CA TYR A 202 -1.69 -3.26 2.28
C TYR A 202 -0.46 -3.44 1.39
N THR A 203 -0.63 -4.03 0.19
CA THR A 203 0.45 -4.20 -0.78
C THR A 203 1.03 -2.84 -1.20
N GLY A 204 0.17 -1.86 -1.49
CA GLY A 204 0.61 -0.50 -1.85
C GLY A 204 1.39 0.19 -0.74
N LEU A 205 0.88 0.15 0.51
CA LEU A 205 1.59 0.70 1.68
C LEU A 205 2.92 -0.04 1.95
N GLN A 206 2.95 -1.36 1.81
CA GLN A 206 4.17 -2.15 1.98
C GLN A 206 5.23 -1.77 0.93
N GLN A 207 4.82 -1.62 -0.34
CA GLN A 207 5.71 -1.16 -1.42
C GLN A 207 6.23 0.26 -1.14
N TYR A 208 5.35 1.16 -0.69
CA TYR A 208 5.75 2.52 -0.28
C TYR A 208 6.82 2.49 0.81
N PHE A 209 6.66 1.64 1.84
CA PHE A 209 7.64 1.49 2.91
C PHE A 209 8.97 0.94 2.39
N THR A 210 8.92 -0.03 1.48
CA THR A 210 10.12 -0.59 0.84
C THR A 210 10.87 0.46 0.03
N ASP A 211 10.16 1.21 -0.83
CA ASP A 211 10.75 2.23 -1.69
C ASP A 211 11.37 3.40 -0.90
N HIS A 212 10.83 3.69 0.29
CA HIS A 212 11.32 4.76 1.16
C HIS A 212 12.24 4.26 2.28
N LEU A 213 12.59 2.97 2.29
CA LEU A 213 13.43 2.33 3.30
C LEU A 213 12.89 2.50 4.74
N TYR A 214 11.57 2.58 4.89
CA TYR A 214 10.94 2.69 6.20
C TYR A 214 10.82 1.33 6.86
N GLN A 215 11.13 1.29 8.16
CA GLN A 215 10.88 0.13 9.00
C GLN A 215 9.54 0.26 9.71
N GLN A 216 8.75 -0.80 9.67
CA GLN A 216 7.45 -0.84 10.34
C GLN A 216 7.62 -0.97 11.85
N ALA A 217 7.00 -0.07 12.62
CA ALA A 217 7.12 -0.03 14.07
C ALA A 217 6.17 -0.99 14.79
N ILE A 218 4.93 -1.10 14.32
CA ILE A 218 3.90 -2.00 14.85
C ILE A 218 3.15 -2.67 13.71
N LEU A 219 2.44 -3.76 14.01
CA LEU A 219 1.57 -4.39 13.02
C LEU A 219 0.52 -3.40 12.50
N PRO A 220 0.24 -3.41 11.18
CA PRO A 220 -0.78 -2.55 10.60
C PRO A 220 -2.14 -2.78 11.23
N PHE A 221 -2.94 -1.72 11.30
CA PHE A 221 -4.29 -1.80 11.85
C PHE A 221 -5.27 -0.99 11.00
N GLU A 222 -6.54 -1.36 11.09
CA GLU A 222 -7.63 -0.79 10.32
C GLU A 222 -8.57 0.00 11.24
N PHE A 223 -8.88 1.26 10.90
CA PHE A 223 -10.03 1.98 11.43
C PHE A 223 -11.26 1.67 10.60
N TYR A 224 -12.33 1.25 11.22
CA TYR A 224 -13.64 1.06 10.59
C TYR A 224 -14.48 2.32 10.79
N ARG A 225 -14.50 3.18 9.77
CA ARG A 225 -14.98 4.58 9.88
C ARG A 225 -16.45 4.73 10.22
N ASP A 226 -17.26 3.74 9.94
CA ASP A 226 -18.68 3.65 10.26
C ASP A 226 -18.98 2.82 11.52
N ASN A 227 -17.96 2.43 12.26
CA ASN A 227 -18.05 1.52 13.43
C ASN A 227 -18.72 0.17 13.12
N LYS A 228 -18.59 -0.31 11.87
CA LYS A 228 -19.11 -1.60 11.44
C LYS A 228 -17.98 -2.53 11.03
N LEU A 229 -17.83 -3.63 11.75
CA LEU A 229 -16.88 -4.69 11.38
C LEU A 229 -17.45 -5.55 10.24
N PRO A 230 -16.59 -6.19 9.44
CA PRO A 230 -17.06 -7.09 8.39
C PRO A 230 -17.66 -8.37 8.99
N VAL A 231 -18.72 -8.87 8.37
CA VAL A 231 -19.35 -10.16 8.73
C VAL A 231 -18.95 -11.28 7.77
N SER A 232 -18.25 -10.97 6.68
CA SER A 232 -17.75 -11.91 5.67
C SER A 232 -16.64 -11.30 4.82
N GLU A 233 -15.97 -12.11 4.02
CA GLU A 233 -14.97 -11.65 3.04
C GLU A 233 -15.56 -10.73 1.96
N THR A 234 -16.87 -10.82 1.70
CA THR A 234 -17.55 -10.00 0.68
C THR A 234 -18.23 -8.76 1.25
N SER A 235 -18.20 -8.56 2.57
CA SER A 235 -18.76 -7.37 3.23
C SER A 235 -18.14 -6.10 2.64
N LYS A 236 -18.99 -5.12 2.33
CA LYS A 236 -18.50 -3.77 1.99
C LYS A 236 -18.02 -3.09 3.26
N VAL A 237 -16.80 -2.57 3.21
CA VAL A 237 -16.16 -1.87 4.32
C VAL A 237 -15.67 -0.49 3.87
N ASN A 238 -15.66 0.44 4.81
CA ASN A 238 -15.06 1.76 4.67
C ASN A 238 -13.99 1.91 5.74
N ILE A 239 -12.75 1.65 5.37
CA ILE A 239 -11.64 1.56 6.30
C ILE A 239 -10.54 2.55 5.98
N GLN A 240 -9.74 2.79 7.01
CA GLN A 240 -8.45 3.45 6.91
C GLN A 240 -7.39 2.48 7.41
N VAL A 241 -6.49 2.09 6.51
CA VAL A 241 -5.35 1.23 6.84
C VAL A 241 -4.20 2.10 7.32
N ASN A 242 -3.57 1.72 8.42
CA ASN A 242 -2.55 2.51 9.10
C ASN A 242 -1.26 1.69 9.25
N PHE A 243 -0.15 2.25 8.78
CA PHE A 243 1.20 1.75 8.93
C PHE A 243 2.03 2.74 9.72
N SER A 244 2.61 2.31 10.81
CA SER A 244 3.49 3.13 11.65
C SER A 244 4.95 2.82 11.33
N ALA A 245 5.78 3.84 11.18
CA ALA A 245 7.21 3.69 10.93
C ALA A 245 8.04 4.05 12.17
N PHE A 246 9.22 3.43 12.28
CA PHE A 246 10.28 3.93 13.15
C PHE A 246 10.89 5.21 12.56
N PHE A 247 11.46 6.04 13.43
CA PHE A 247 12.33 7.16 13.04
C PHE A 247 13.72 6.66 12.71
#